data_625cfcefb53e699702e408d3a3373417
#
_entry.id   625cfcefb53e699702e408d3a3373417
#
_cell.length_a   1.000
_cell.length_b   1.000
_cell.length_c   1.000
_cell.angle_alpha   90.00
_cell.angle_beta   90.00
_cell.angle_gamma   90.00
#
_symmetry.space_group_name_H-M   'P 1'
#
loop_
_entity.id
_entity.type
_entity.pdbx_description
1 polymer ?
#
loop_
_entity_poly.entity_id
_entity_poly.type
_entity_poly.pdbx_seq_one_letter_code
_entity_poly.pdbx_strand_id
1 'polypeptide(L)'
;MTSADRSTLFINATVLDGSEHMEPQPDMAVTVERGVITWMGPSAVAQAPAGAEVIDLAGAYLMPGLINMHVHLCGSGKPVSAGDAGALMKKLDNPVGRAIVRHILKGSAQQQLASGVTTVRGAGDPLFADLAVRDAIDAGKYQGPRLVAPGTGVTVPGGHGAGLFAQVANSPAEAAEQVRDLYARGADVIKLFVTGGVFDATEVGEPGVLRMPVEVAAAACKAAHEVGLPVMAHVESTEGVKAALQAGVDTIEHGAPLTPEIMELYRGAAGTQLEGRAPSVTCTISPALPFVLLDPEKTHSTDTQKKNGDIVCSGIIESARAALEAGVKVGLGTDSSCPFVTQYDMWREVAYFAKYVGVDRKSVV
;
A
#
# COMPACT_ATOMS: atom_id res chain seq x y z
N MET A 1 23.89 -0.67 24.43
CA MET A 1 23.89 -1.35 23.12
C MET A 1 22.49 -1.22 22.56
N THR A 2 22.32 -0.52 21.48
CA THR A 2 21.05 -0.49 20.74
C THR A 2 20.82 -1.84 20.07
N SER A 3 19.58 -2.21 19.74
CA SER A 3 19.29 -3.48 19.04
C SER A 3 20.05 -3.61 17.71
N ALA A 4 20.49 -2.49 17.14
CA ALA A 4 21.30 -2.43 15.93
C ALA A 4 22.75 -2.93 16.09
N ASP A 5 23.25 -3.08 17.33
CA ASP A 5 24.63 -3.55 17.59
C ASP A 5 24.71 -5.06 17.86
N ARG A 6 23.57 -5.78 17.84
CA ARG A 6 23.55 -7.22 18.12
C ARG A 6 23.73 -8.03 16.87
N SER A 7 24.59 -9.07 16.97
CA SER A 7 24.63 -10.14 15.98
C SER A 7 23.67 -11.24 16.38
N THR A 8 22.95 -11.81 15.42
CA THR A 8 22.04 -12.94 15.64
C THR A 8 22.36 -14.04 14.64
N LEU A 9 22.42 -15.28 15.10
CA LEU A 9 22.52 -16.47 14.27
C LEU A 9 21.22 -17.29 14.42
N PHE A 10 20.46 -17.38 13.36
CA PHE A 10 19.32 -18.31 13.25
C PHE A 10 19.85 -19.66 12.75
N ILE A 11 19.49 -20.76 13.42
CA ILE A 11 19.88 -22.13 13.03
C ILE A 11 18.66 -23.01 12.84
N ASN A 12 18.83 -24.12 12.13
CA ASN A 12 17.81 -25.13 11.88
C ASN A 12 16.54 -24.55 11.23
N ALA A 13 16.72 -23.61 10.31
CA ALA A 13 15.63 -22.97 9.58
C ALA A 13 15.31 -23.74 8.28
N THR A 14 14.03 -23.70 7.85
CA THR A 14 13.68 -23.88 6.45
C THR A 14 13.63 -22.50 5.81
N VAL A 15 14.65 -22.15 5.03
CA VAL A 15 14.77 -20.82 4.43
C VAL A 15 13.97 -20.74 3.13
N LEU A 16 13.18 -19.65 2.99
CA LEU A 16 12.62 -19.16 1.74
C LEU A 16 13.38 -17.86 1.42
N ASP A 17 14.21 -17.84 0.40
CA ASP A 17 15.20 -16.79 0.19
C ASP A 17 14.71 -15.55 -0.57
N GLY A 18 13.43 -15.56 -1.00
CA GLY A 18 12.84 -14.46 -1.79
C GLY A 18 13.30 -14.44 -3.25
N SER A 19 14.00 -15.49 -3.74
CA SER A 19 14.35 -15.63 -5.14
C SER A 19 13.13 -15.99 -6.00
N GLU A 20 13.25 -15.86 -7.31
CA GLU A 20 12.18 -16.17 -8.28
C GLU A 20 11.63 -17.60 -8.10
N HIS A 21 12.49 -18.56 -7.73
CA HIS A 21 12.06 -19.96 -7.56
C HIS A 21 11.66 -20.27 -6.12
N MET A 22 12.15 -19.56 -5.14
CA MET A 22 11.84 -19.66 -3.70
C MET A 22 11.63 -21.10 -3.21
N GLU A 23 12.51 -22.04 -3.61
CA GLU A 23 12.44 -23.43 -3.15
C GLU A 23 12.79 -23.49 -1.66
N PRO A 24 12.00 -24.21 -0.83
CA PRO A 24 12.32 -24.38 0.58
C PRO A 24 13.68 -25.05 0.77
N GLN A 25 14.59 -24.40 1.50
CA GLN A 25 15.92 -24.89 1.81
C GLN A 25 15.95 -25.33 3.29
N PRO A 26 15.83 -26.62 3.61
CA PRO A 26 15.83 -27.10 5.00
C PRO A 26 17.23 -27.07 5.61
N ASP A 27 17.30 -27.13 6.94
CA ASP A 27 18.51 -27.23 7.74
C ASP A 27 19.53 -26.10 7.50
N MET A 28 19.01 -24.90 7.22
CA MET A 28 19.80 -23.70 6.95
C MET A 28 20.00 -22.86 8.21
N ALA A 29 21.07 -22.08 8.17
CA ALA A 29 21.32 -21.02 9.15
C ALA A 29 21.57 -19.68 8.47
N VAL A 30 21.21 -18.60 9.15
CA VAL A 30 21.36 -17.22 8.68
C VAL A 30 21.98 -16.37 9.78
N THR A 31 23.07 -15.68 9.46
CA THR A 31 23.70 -14.70 10.35
C THR A 31 23.27 -13.29 9.96
N VAL A 32 22.85 -12.54 10.96
CA VAL A 32 22.49 -11.11 10.82
C VAL A 32 23.39 -10.30 11.74
N GLU A 33 24.15 -9.35 11.18
CA GLU A 33 24.98 -8.43 11.92
C GLU A 33 24.61 -6.99 11.56
N ARG A 34 24.35 -6.18 12.56
CA ARG A 34 23.96 -4.77 12.39
C ARG A 34 22.82 -4.56 11.38
N GLY A 35 21.83 -5.47 11.42
CA GLY A 35 20.65 -5.41 10.54
C GLY A 35 20.89 -5.87 9.09
N VAL A 36 22.06 -6.46 8.79
CA VAL A 36 22.40 -6.99 7.46
C VAL A 36 22.62 -8.49 7.56
N ILE A 37 22.09 -9.26 6.60
CA ILE A 37 22.42 -10.67 6.44
C ILE A 37 23.85 -10.75 5.92
N THR A 38 24.75 -11.30 6.75
CA THR A 38 26.19 -11.41 6.43
C THR A 38 26.57 -12.80 5.94
N TRP A 39 25.78 -13.82 6.28
CA TRP A 39 26.02 -15.19 5.86
C TRP A 39 24.73 -16.01 5.84
N MET A 40 24.65 -16.95 4.91
CA MET A 40 23.60 -17.97 4.82
C MET A 40 24.22 -19.27 4.30
N GLY A 41 23.88 -20.41 4.92
CA GLY A 41 24.37 -21.72 4.52
C GLY A 41 23.85 -22.83 5.43
N PRO A 42 24.31 -24.10 5.25
CA PRO A 42 23.86 -25.22 6.06
C PRO A 42 24.15 -25.02 7.56
N SER A 43 23.18 -25.32 8.43
CA SER A 43 23.31 -25.18 9.89
C SER A 43 24.49 -25.97 10.45
N ALA A 44 24.85 -27.13 9.88
CA ALA A 44 25.90 -27.98 10.35
C ALA A 44 27.31 -27.33 10.31
N VAL A 45 27.50 -26.30 9.49
CA VAL A 45 28.78 -25.59 9.35
C VAL A 45 28.69 -24.12 9.81
N ALA A 46 27.55 -23.71 10.35
CA ALA A 46 27.36 -22.37 10.84
C ALA A 46 28.24 -22.05 12.03
N GLN A 47 28.81 -20.85 12.05
CA GLN A 47 29.62 -20.35 13.16
C GLN A 47 29.01 -19.07 13.70
N ALA A 48 28.70 -19.06 14.99
CA ALA A 48 28.17 -17.88 15.64
C ALA A 48 29.28 -16.80 15.76
N PRO A 49 29.01 -15.56 15.31
CA PRO A 49 29.90 -14.44 15.65
C PRO A 49 30.06 -14.29 17.17
N ALA A 50 31.21 -13.77 17.61
CA ALA A 50 31.45 -13.57 19.04
C ALA A 50 30.36 -12.70 19.69
N GLY A 51 29.71 -13.24 20.72
CA GLY A 51 28.62 -12.55 21.42
C GLY A 51 27.27 -12.51 20.68
N ALA A 52 27.13 -13.27 19.59
CA ALA A 52 25.84 -13.37 18.89
C ALA A 52 24.80 -14.13 19.72
N GLU A 53 23.56 -13.67 19.63
CA GLU A 53 22.39 -14.44 20.08
C GLU A 53 22.16 -15.59 19.10
N VAL A 54 22.04 -16.83 19.60
CA VAL A 54 21.71 -18.00 18.77
C VAL A 54 20.25 -18.36 18.99
N ILE A 55 19.49 -18.38 17.89
CA ILE A 55 18.06 -18.74 17.90
C ILE A 55 17.87 -20.01 17.08
N ASP A 56 17.46 -21.08 17.75
CA ASP A 56 17.10 -22.33 17.09
C ASP A 56 15.64 -22.26 16.62
N LEU A 57 15.44 -22.34 15.31
CA LEU A 57 14.11 -22.28 14.68
C LEU A 57 13.43 -23.65 14.59
N ALA A 58 14.14 -24.74 14.96
CA ALA A 58 13.57 -26.09 15.03
C ALA A 58 12.79 -26.50 13.75
N GLY A 59 13.27 -26.13 12.58
CA GLY A 59 12.62 -26.41 11.29
C GLY A 59 11.57 -25.37 10.85
N ALA A 60 11.31 -24.33 11.64
CA ALA A 60 10.40 -23.27 11.23
C ALA A 60 10.91 -22.53 9.99
N TYR A 61 9.96 -21.98 9.23
CA TYR A 61 10.29 -21.20 8.04
C TYR A 61 10.89 -19.83 8.42
N LEU A 62 11.96 -19.47 7.72
CA LEU A 62 12.56 -18.14 7.76
C LEU A 62 12.50 -17.54 6.36
N MET A 63 11.86 -16.39 6.21
CA MET A 63 11.65 -15.74 4.93
C MET A 63 11.83 -14.22 5.06
N PRO A 64 12.04 -13.48 3.94
CA PRO A 64 11.94 -12.03 3.95
C PRO A 64 10.60 -11.55 4.54
N GLY A 65 10.63 -10.45 5.26
CA GLY A 65 9.40 -9.87 5.78
C GLY A 65 8.48 -9.39 4.63
N LEU A 66 7.18 -9.58 4.78
CA LEU A 66 6.21 -9.14 3.78
C LEU A 66 6.23 -7.62 3.62
N ILE A 67 5.92 -7.16 2.40
CA ILE A 67 5.76 -5.75 2.06
C ILE A 67 4.28 -5.52 1.71
N ASN A 68 3.62 -4.60 2.42
CA ASN A 68 2.25 -4.19 2.12
C ASN A 68 2.28 -2.82 1.44
N MET A 69 1.99 -2.78 0.15
CA MET A 69 2.17 -1.58 -0.69
C MET A 69 0.97 -0.63 -0.69
N HIS A 70 -0.13 -0.96 0.02
CA HIS A 70 -1.29 -0.09 0.11
C HIS A 70 -2.01 -0.30 1.44
N VAL A 71 -1.87 0.65 2.35
CA VAL A 71 -2.42 0.59 3.71
C VAL A 71 -2.95 1.95 4.13
N HIS A 72 -4.15 1.96 4.71
CA HIS A 72 -4.60 3.04 5.57
C HIS A 72 -4.49 2.58 7.03
N LEU A 73 -3.73 3.28 7.85
CA LEU A 73 -3.53 2.90 9.25
C LEU A 73 -4.66 3.38 10.18
N CYS A 74 -5.55 4.25 9.70
CA CYS A 74 -6.55 4.92 10.53
C CYS A 74 -7.78 4.07 10.88
N GLY A 75 -8.01 2.95 10.19
CA GLY A 75 -9.22 2.14 10.37
C GLY A 75 -8.98 0.76 10.97
N SER A 76 -10.05 0.16 11.45
CA SER A 76 -10.04 -1.14 12.15
C SER A 76 -10.48 -2.32 11.27
N GLY A 77 -10.91 -2.09 10.03
CA GLY A 77 -11.54 -3.10 9.18
C GLY A 77 -12.96 -3.49 9.60
N LYS A 78 -13.55 -2.83 10.59
CA LYS A 78 -14.95 -3.07 10.97
C LYS A 78 -15.88 -2.36 10.00
N PRO A 79 -17.01 -2.99 9.65
CA PRO A 79 -18.06 -2.28 8.93
C PRO A 79 -18.48 -1.03 9.73
N VAL A 80 -18.46 0.12 9.10
CA VAL A 80 -18.93 1.37 9.68
C VAL A 80 -20.09 1.87 8.84
N SER A 81 -21.16 2.34 9.48
CA SER A 81 -22.20 3.08 8.79
C SER A 81 -21.58 4.39 8.27
N ALA A 82 -22.03 4.81 7.07
CA ALA A 82 -21.63 6.09 6.51
C ALA A 82 -22.00 7.22 7.48
N GLY A 83 -21.04 7.64 8.28
CA GLY A 83 -21.13 8.83 9.11
C GLY A 83 -20.35 9.96 8.44
N ASP A 84 -20.51 11.18 8.92
CA ASP A 84 -19.69 12.29 8.47
C ASP A 84 -18.26 12.16 9.07
N ALA A 85 -17.45 11.29 8.44
CA ALA A 85 -16.07 11.07 8.85
C ALA A 85 -15.23 12.36 8.73
N GLY A 86 -15.54 13.20 7.75
CA GLY A 86 -14.88 14.51 7.59
C GLY A 86 -15.18 15.46 8.75
N ALA A 87 -16.44 15.50 9.23
CA ALA A 87 -16.78 16.30 10.42
C ALA A 87 -16.11 15.77 11.68
N LEU A 88 -15.95 14.44 11.80
CA LEU A 88 -15.20 13.85 12.91
C LEU A 88 -13.74 14.29 12.86
N MET A 89 -13.10 14.22 11.68
CA MET A 89 -11.70 14.64 11.53
C MET A 89 -11.50 16.13 11.86
N LYS A 90 -12.41 17.00 11.47
CA LYS A 90 -12.38 18.42 11.87
C LYS A 90 -12.45 18.58 13.40
N LYS A 91 -13.24 17.78 14.10
CA LYS A 91 -13.32 17.81 15.57
C LYS A 91 -12.05 17.27 16.23
N LEU A 92 -11.36 16.32 15.59
CA LEU A 92 -10.11 15.76 16.07
C LEU A 92 -8.88 16.60 15.67
N ASP A 93 -9.03 17.64 14.87
CA ASP A 93 -7.94 18.52 14.48
C ASP A 93 -7.57 19.53 15.60
N ASN A 94 -7.12 18.99 16.71
CA ASN A 94 -6.58 19.69 17.88
C ASN A 94 -5.50 18.80 18.54
N PRO A 95 -4.69 19.33 19.46
CA PRO A 95 -3.58 18.57 20.05
C PRO A 95 -3.97 17.22 20.66
N VAL A 96 -5.11 17.15 21.35
CA VAL A 96 -5.61 15.90 21.98
C VAL A 96 -6.09 14.91 20.91
N GLY A 97 -6.91 15.37 19.99
CA GLY A 97 -7.43 14.52 18.90
C GLY A 97 -6.31 14.00 18.01
N ARG A 98 -5.34 14.83 17.65
CA ARG A 98 -4.14 14.40 16.90
C ARG A 98 -3.32 13.33 17.67
N ALA A 99 -3.24 13.44 19.01
CA ALA A 99 -2.59 12.41 19.82
C ALA A 99 -3.36 11.09 19.80
N ILE A 100 -4.69 11.14 19.86
CA ILE A 100 -5.56 9.95 19.76
C ILE A 100 -5.38 9.29 18.39
N VAL A 101 -5.44 10.04 17.29
CA VAL A 101 -5.27 9.50 15.93
C VAL A 101 -3.89 8.84 15.80
N ARG A 102 -2.81 9.49 16.25
CA ARG A 102 -1.47 8.90 16.24
C ARG A 102 -1.39 7.61 17.08
N HIS A 103 -2.09 7.54 18.20
CA HIS A 103 -2.14 6.32 19.01
C HIS A 103 -2.81 5.17 18.27
N ILE A 104 -3.89 5.43 17.53
CA ILE A 104 -4.56 4.44 16.69
C ILE A 104 -3.62 3.95 15.60
N LEU A 105 -3.02 4.85 14.82
CA LEU A 105 -2.11 4.50 13.73
C LEU A 105 -0.88 3.72 14.23
N LYS A 106 -0.33 4.10 15.40
CA LYS A 106 0.73 3.32 16.05
C LYS A 106 0.30 1.87 16.28
N GLY A 107 -0.89 1.66 16.86
CA GLY A 107 -1.44 0.32 17.10
C GLY A 107 -1.58 -0.48 15.80
N SER A 108 -2.08 0.14 14.74
CA SER A 108 -2.22 -0.45 13.40
C SER A 108 -0.86 -0.82 12.80
N ALA A 109 0.14 0.06 12.87
CA ALA A 109 1.48 -0.23 12.40
C ALA A 109 2.12 -1.42 13.16
N GLN A 110 1.91 -1.49 14.47
CA GLN A 110 2.38 -2.63 15.28
C GLN A 110 1.67 -3.94 14.92
N GLN A 111 0.39 -3.88 14.55
CA GLN A 111 -0.35 -5.04 14.05
C GLN A 111 0.18 -5.52 12.71
N GLN A 112 0.50 -4.62 11.77
CA GLN A 112 1.17 -4.97 10.52
C GLN A 112 2.46 -5.74 10.81
N LEU A 113 3.34 -5.20 11.66
CA LEU A 113 4.59 -5.86 12.02
C LEU A 113 4.35 -7.23 12.67
N ALA A 114 3.40 -7.35 13.59
CA ALA A 114 3.06 -8.60 14.27
C ALA A 114 2.50 -9.68 13.31
N SER A 115 1.97 -9.26 12.14
CA SER A 115 1.53 -10.17 11.08
C SER A 115 2.62 -10.58 10.08
N GLY A 116 3.88 -10.18 10.31
CA GLY A 116 5.00 -10.46 9.42
C GLY A 116 5.26 -9.42 8.35
N VAL A 117 4.53 -8.30 8.35
CA VAL A 117 4.75 -7.18 7.43
C VAL A 117 5.83 -6.26 7.99
N THR A 118 7.00 -6.26 7.36
CA THR A 118 8.16 -5.47 7.82
C THR A 118 8.30 -4.14 7.10
N THR A 119 7.60 -3.95 5.98
CA THR A 119 7.55 -2.69 5.25
C THR A 119 6.11 -2.38 4.83
N VAL A 120 5.67 -1.16 5.06
CA VAL A 120 4.33 -0.66 4.71
C VAL A 120 4.46 0.61 3.89
N ARG A 121 3.73 0.70 2.78
CA ARG A 121 3.48 1.95 2.09
C ARG A 121 2.08 2.43 2.42
N GLY A 122 1.98 3.57 3.10
CA GLY A 122 0.72 4.25 3.40
C GLY A 122 0.05 4.76 2.12
N ALA A 123 -1.28 4.80 2.15
CA ALA A 123 -2.10 5.29 1.04
C ALA A 123 -2.85 6.60 1.36
N GLY A 124 -2.45 7.24 2.46
CA GLY A 124 -3.03 8.46 3.00
C GLY A 124 -3.73 8.21 4.33
N ASP A 125 -3.41 9.03 5.31
CA ASP A 125 -4.01 8.97 6.64
C ASP A 125 -4.38 10.37 7.14
N PRO A 126 -5.38 10.51 8.03
CA PRO A 126 -5.84 11.80 8.48
C PRO A 126 -4.79 12.54 9.32
N LEU A 127 -4.83 13.88 9.23
CA LEU A 127 -4.07 14.80 10.10
C LEU A 127 -2.54 14.60 10.03
N PHE A 128 -2.00 14.05 8.94
CA PHE A 128 -0.57 13.72 8.76
C PHE A 128 -0.03 12.81 9.88
N ALA A 129 -0.90 11.98 10.46
CA ALA A 129 -0.55 11.18 11.62
C ALA A 129 0.43 10.05 11.29
N ASP A 130 0.41 9.55 10.06
CA ASP A 130 1.35 8.55 9.53
C ASP A 130 2.80 9.05 9.52
N LEU A 131 3.05 10.31 9.13
CA LEU A 131 4.39 10.92 9.19
C LEU A 131 4.94 10.90 10.62
N ALA A 132 4.12 11.30 11.60
CA ALA A 132 4.53 11.30 13.00
C ALA A 132 4.76 9.89 13.57
N VAL A 133 4.01 8.89 13.08
CA VAL A 133 4.19 7.48 13.45
C VAL A 133 5.48 6.94 12.85
N ARG A 134 5.75 7.19 11.58
CA ARG A 134 7.01 6.85 10.90
C ARG A 134 8.21 7.41 11.65
N ASP A 135 8.21 8.73 11.90
CA ASP A 135 9.32 9.40 12.58
C ASP A 135 9.58 8.84 13.98
N ALA A 136 8.52 8.41 14.68
CA ALA A 136 8.67 7.81 15.99
C ALA A 136 9.21 6.37 15.93
N ILE A 137 8.86 5.59 14.88
CA ILE A 137 9.44 4.28 14.61
C ILE A 137 10.93 4.44 14.26
N ASP A 138 11.28 5.33 13.35
CA ASP A 138 12.65 5.59 12.90
C ASP A 138 13.54 6.09 14.04
N ALA A 139 12.97 6.89 14.94
CA ALA A 139 13.64 7.32 16.17
C ALA A 139 13.72 6.22 17.26
N GLY A 140 13.24 5.00 17.01
CA GLY A 140 13.28 3.89 17.95
C GLY A 140 12.40 4.07 19.20
N LYS A 141 11.42 4.99 19.17
CA LYS A 141 10.52 5.21 20.31
C LYS A 141 9.59 4.02 20.57
N TYR A 142 9.30 3.25 19.54
CA TYR A 142 8.58 1.97 19.61
C TYR A 142 8.85 1.15 18.34
N GLN A 143 8.60 -0.14 18.41
CA GLN A 143 8.73 -1.04 17.27
C GLN A 143 7.56 -0.87 16.28
N GLY A 144 7.86 -0.94 15.01
CA GLY A 144 6.93 -0.90 13.90
C GLY A 144 7.61 -1.33 12.61
N PRO A 145 6.87 -1.51 11.50
CA PRO A 145 7.44 -1.76 10.19
C PRO A 145 8.17 -0.51 9.68
N ARG A 146 9.02 -0.66 8.69
CA ARG A 146 9.45 0.49 7.87
C ARG A 146 8.21 1.09 7.22
N LEU A 147 7.96 2.38 7.45
CA LEU A 147 6.78 3.05 6.93
C LEU A 147 7.17 4.08 5.86
N VAL A 148 6.67 3.90 4.65
CA VAL A 148 6.72 4.88 3.56
C VAL A 148 5.41 5.67 3.64
N ALA A 149 5.48 6.91 4.08
CA ALA A 149 4.30 7.68 4.48
C ALA A 149 4.01 8.85 3.52
N PRO A 150 2.80 8.94 2.94
CA PRO A 150 2.38 10.06 2.10
C PRO A 150 1.91 11.29 2.88
N GLY A 151 1.57 11.15 4.16
CA GLY A 151 0.75 12.13 4.86
C GLY A 151 -0.72 12.02 4.43
N THR A 152 -1.35 13.14 4.10
CA THR A 152 -2.66 13.12 3.45
C THR A 152 -2.50 13.02 1.93
N GLY A 153 -3.48 12.40 1.25
CA GLY A 153 -3.52 12.43 -0.21
C GLY A 153 -3.98 13.78 -0.77
N VAL A 154 -3.99 13.89 -2.09
CA VAL A 154 -4.55 15.03 -2.84
C VAL A 154 -5.72 14.54 -3.68
N THR A 155 -6.83 15.26 -3.60
CA THR A 155 -8.07 15.00 -4.35
C THR A 155 -8.66 16.32 -4.87
N VAL A 156 -9.82 16.26 -5.47
CA VAL A 156 -10.56 17.42 -6.02
C VAL A 156 -11.92 17.57 -5.31
N PRO A 157 -12.65 18.68 -5.50
CA PRO A 157 -14.01 18.80 -4.98
C PRO A 157 -14.89 17.63 -5.40
N GLY A 158 -15.53 16.95 -4.44
CA GLY A 158 -16.32 15.74 -4.68
C GLY A 158 -15.52 14.49 -5.06
N GLY A 159 -14.20 14.55 -4.95
CA GLY A 159 -13.33 13.39 -5.18
C GLY A 159 -13.25 12.46 -3.98
N HIS A 160 -12.77 11.22 -4.23
CA HIS A 160 -12.62 10.19 -3.21
C HIS A 160 -11.71 10.64 -2.06
N GLY A 161 -12.08 10.30 -0.83
CA GLY A 161 -11.31 10.60 0.38
C GLY A 161 -11.31 12.05 0.84
N ALA A 162 -12.05 12.94 0.16
CA ALA A 162 -12.10 14.37 0.47
C ALA A 162 -12.48 14.65 1.94
N GLY A 163 -11.62 15.40 2.63
CA GLY A 163 -11.84 15.81 4.03
C GLY A 163 -11.64 14.71 5.08
N LEU A 164 -11.33 13.48 4.69
CA LEU A 164 -10.98 12.38 5.59
C LEU A 164 -9.45 12.15 5.57
N PHE A 165 -8.92 11.67 4.47
CA PHE A 165 -7.51 11.35 4.28
C PHE A 165 -6.90 12.00 3.03
N ALA A 166 -7.63 12.94 2.40
CA ALA A 166 -7.15 13.72 1.27
C ALA A 166 -7.50 15.20 1.38
N GLN A 167 -6.58 16.06 0.98
CA GLN A 167 -6.77 17.50 0.81
C GLN A 167 -7.41 17.78 -0.54
N VAL A 168 -8.32 18.76 -0.58
CA VAL A 168 -9.01 19.15 -1.81
C VAL A 168 -8.20 20.24 -2.51
N ALA A 169 -7.81 20.00 -3.77
CA ALA A 169 -7.20 20.98 -4.66
C ALA A 169 -8.23 21.46 -5.69
N ASN A 170 -8.45 22.76 -5.78
CA ASN A 170 -9.42 23.36 -6.70
C ASN A 170 -8.79 23.75 -8.05
N SER A 171 -7.48 23.64 -8.18
CA SER A 171 -6.74 23.98 -9.38
C SER A 171 -5.42 23.22 -9.49
N PRO A 172 -4.81 23.15 -10.70
CA PRO A 172 -3.46 22.60 -10.86
C PRO A 172 -2.39 23.27 -9.98
N ALA A 173 -2.48 24.59 -9.81
CA ALA A 173 -1.56 25.33 -8.97
C ALA A 173 -1.68 24.97 -7.49
N GLU A 174 -2.90 24.79 -6.99
CA GLU A 174 -3.15 24.39 -5.61
C GLU A 174 -2.69 22.94 -5.36
N ALA A 175 -2.92 22.02 -6.32
CA ALA A 175 -2.40 20.65 -6.23
C ALA A 175 -0.87 20.62 -6.12
N ALA A 176 -0.17 21.40 -6.94
CA ALA A 176 1.28 21.52 -6.89
C ALA A 176 1.77 22.15 -5.57
N GLU A 177 1.04 23.12 -5.00
CA GLU A 177 1.35 23.71 -3.70
C GLU A 177 1.19 22.71 -2.56
N GLN A 178 0.08 21.94 -2.56
CA GLN A 178 -0.14 20.87 -1.58
C GLN A 178 0.96 19.81 -1.62
N VAL A 179 1.42 19.43 -2.80
CA VAL A 179 2.56 18.50 -2.95
C VAL A 179 3.84 19.07 -2.33
N ARG A 180 4.13 20.36 -2.54
CA ARG A 180 5.31 21.00 -1.91
C ARG A 180 5.18 21.07 -0.38
N ASP A 181 3.97 21.30 0.15
CA ASP A 181 3.72 21.25 1.60
C ASP A 181 3.92 19.83 2.15
N LEU A 182 3.43 18.79 1.45
CA LEU A 182 3.66 17.39 1.82
C LEU A 182 5.16 17.06 1.85
N TYR A 183 5.91 17.46 0.83
CA TYR A 183 7.36 17.30 0.80
C TYR A 183 8.04 18.02 1.98
N ALA A 184 7.67 19.26 2.25
CA ALA A 184 8.22 20.04 3.36
C ALA A 184 7.90 19.42 4.73
N ARG A 185 6.81 18.66 4.85
CA ARG A 185 6.45 17.85 6.03
C ARG A 185 7.19 16.52 6.10
N GLY A 186 7.94 16.16 5.05
CA GLY A 186 8.71 14.93 4.98
C GLY A 186 7.94 13.73 4.43
N ALA A 187 6.95 13.93 3.57
CA ALA A 187 6.32 12.81 2.86
C ALA A 187 7.35 12.04 2.02
N ASP A 188 7.22 10.72 1.95
CA ASP A 188 8.10 9.83 1.19
C ASP A 188 7.54 9.53 -0.22
N VAL A 189 6.25 9.74 -0.41
CA VAL A 189 5.48 9.46 -1.63
C VAL A 189 4.27 10.40 -1.68
N ILE A 190 3.78 10.72 -2.86
CA ILE A 190 2.55 11.49 -3.03
C ILE A 190 1.40 10.55 -3.41
N LYS A 191 0.25 10.69 -2.74
CA LYS A 191 -0.99 9.96 -3.06
C LYS A 191 -1.98 10.88 -3.74
N LEU A 192 -2.48 10.47 -4.92
CA LEU A 192 -3.59 11.11 -5.64
C LEU A 192 -4.83 10.22 -5.61
N PHE A 193 -6.00 10.83 -5.70
CA PHE A 193 -7.28 10.16 -5.92
C PHE A 193 -7.86 10.64 -7.25
N VAL A 194 -7.72 9.80 -8.29
CA VAL A 194 -8.03 10.18 -9.67
C VAL A 194 -9.47 9.84 -10.04
N THR A 195 -9.96 8.68 -9.60
CA THR A 195 -11.36 8.28 -9.81
C THR A 195 -12.19 8.36 -8.53
N GLY A 196 -13.48 8.04 -8.61
CA GLY A 196 -14.34 7.77 -7.45
C GLY A 196 -13.89 6.51 -6.70
N GLY A 197 -14.69 6.09 -5.72
CA GLY A 197 -14.46 4.86 -4.94
C GLY A 197 -15.79 4.16 -4.60
N VAL A 198 -15.73 2.85 -4.33
CA VAL A 198 -16.93 2.02 -4.04
C VAL A 198 -17.72 2.55 -2.84
N PHE A 199 -17.02 3.05 -1.81
CA PHE A 199 -17.66 3.49 -0.57
C PHE A 199 -18.38 4.83 -0.69
N ASP A 200 -17.94 5.71 -1.60
CA ASP A 200 -18.53 7.02 -1.82
C ASP A 200 -19.63 6.98 -2.90
N ALA A 201 -19.77 5.85 -3.59
CA ALA A 201 -20.64 5.72 -4.75
C ALA A 201 -22.11 5.71 -4.38
N THR A 202 -22.88 6.54 -5.06
CA THR A 202 -24.36 6.61 -5.00
C THR A 202 -25.02 5.95 -6.21
N GLU A 203 -24.26 5.78 -7.31
CA GLU A 203 -24.69 5.16 -8.56
C GLU A 203 -23.75 4.05 -9.02
N VAL A 204 -24.28 3.13 -9.86
CA VAL A 204 -23.48 2.05 -10.45
C VAL A 204 -22.53 2.64 -11.50
N GLY A 205 -21.24 2.26 -11.41
CA GLY A 205 -20.16 2.74 -12.28
C GLY A 205 -19.45 4.00 -11.75
N GLU A 206 -19.97 4.63 -10.70
CA GLU A 206 -19.38 5.85 -10.12
C GLU A 206 -17.93 5.70 -9.64
N PRO A 207 -17.49 4.54 -9.10
CA PRO A 207 -16.08 4.34 -8.76
C PRO A 207 -15.12 4.56 -9.93
N GLY A 208 -15.56 4.26 -11.15
CA GLY A 208 -14.78 4.47 -12.36
C GLY A 208 -14.80 5.90 -12.91
N VAL A 209 -15.63 6.80 -12.38
CA VAL A 209 -15.73 8.17 -12.88
C VAL A 209 -14.44 8.95 -12.65
N LEU A 210 -13.86 9.49 -13.71
CA LEU A 210 -12.70 10.38 -13.64
C LEU A 210 -13.11 11.66 -12.89
N ARG A 211 -12.63 11.81 -11.64
CA ARG A 211 -12.90 12.97 -10.78
C ARG A 211 -11.82 14.02 -10.91
N MET A 212 -10.56 13.61 -10.89
CA MET A 212 -9.42 14.52 -10.99
C MET A 212 -9.09 14.80 -12.45
N PRO A 213 -9.19 16.06 -12.92
CA PRO A 213 -8.74 16.45 -14.26
C PRO A 213 -7.27 16.11 -14.48
N VAL A 214 -6.92 15.70 -15.70
CA VAL A 214 -5.54 15.28 -16.06
C VAL A 214 -4.53 16.39 -15.77
N GLU A 215 -4.88 17.64 -16.01
CA GLU A 215 -4.01 18.80 -15.76
C GLU A 215 -3.73 19.02 -14.27
N VAL A 216 -4.68 18.67 -13.36
CA VAL A 216 -4.49 18.72 -11.91
C VAL A 216 -3.54 17.61 -11.48
N ALA A 217 -3.76 16.39 -11.95
CA ALA A 217 -2.87 15.26 -11.70
C ALA A 217 -1.44 15.51 -12.22
N ALA A 218 -1.33 16.04 -13.45
CA ALA A 218 -0.03 16.34 -14.08
C ALA A 218 0.75 17.41 -13.31
N ALA A 219 0.07 18.45 -12.81
CA ALA A 219 0.71 19.48 -11.99
C ALA A 219 1.23 18.92 -10.66
N ALA A 220 0.46 18.02 -10.02
CA ALA A 220 0.88 17.32 -8.81
C ALA A 220 2.08 16.39 -9.07
N CYS A 221 2.03 15.56 -10.14
CA CYS A 221 3.12 14.68 -10.53
C CYS A 221 4.40 15.46 -10.81
N LYS A 222 4.31 16.53 -11.62
CA LYS A 222 5.46 17.39 -11.93
C LYS A 222 6.10 17.95 -10.65
N ALA A 223 5.29 18.51 -9.75
CA ALA A 223 5.79 19.06 -8.48
C ALA A 223 6.45 18.00 -7.59
N ALA A 224 5.93 16.76 -7.58
CA ALA A 224 6.50 15.63 -6.85
C ALA A 224 7.85 15.20 -7.46
N HIS A 225 7.90 15.05 -8.78
CA HIS A 225 9.11 14.62 -9.50
C HIS A 225 10.24 15.66 -9.42
N GLU A 226 9.93 16.96 -9.41
CA GLU A 226 10.90 18.04 -9.19
C GLU A 226 11.67 17.90 -7.87
N VAL A 227 11.08 17.26 -6.86
CA VAL A 227 11.70 16.98 -5.55
C VAL A 227 12.06 15.51 -5.35
N GLY A 228 11.98 14.68 -6.38
CA GLY A 228 12.36 13.27 -6.37
C GLY A 228 11.36 12.33 -5.70
N LEU A 229 10.13 12.76 -5.45
CA LEU A 229 9.08 11.92 -4.86
C LEU A 229 8.29 11.17 -5.93
N PRO A 230 8.07 9.86 -5.77
CA PRO A 230 7.15 9.09 -6.61
C PRO A 230 5.70 9.44 -6.30
N VAL A 231 4.82 9.19 -7.28
CA VAL A 231 3.38 9.42 -7.18
C VAL A 231 2.62 8.12 -7.34
N MET A 232 1.72 7.82 -6.40
CA MET A 232 0.77 6.72 -6.46
C MET A 232 -0.67 7.26 -6.59
N ALA A 233 -1.52 6.60 -7.36
CA ALA A 233 -2.89 7.06 -7.57
C ALA A 233 -3.95 5.97 -7.42
N HIS A 234 -5.00 6.26 -6.67
CA HIS A 234 -6.24 5.48 -6.65
C HIS A 234 -6.94 5.58 -7.99
N VAL A 235 -7.19 4.45 -8.65
CA VAL A 235 -7.78 4.38 -9.98
C VAL A 235 -8.59 3.09 -10.14
N GLU A 236 -9.87 3.22 -10.47
CA GLU A 236 -10.81 2.11 -10.62
C GLU A 236 -11.52 2.09 -12.01
N SER A 237 -10.90 2.67 -13.05
CA SER A 237 -11.39 2.58 -14.43
C SER A 237 -10.27 2.61 -15.46
N THR A 238 -10.51 2.01 -16.63
CA THR A 238 -9.59 2.01 -17.78
C THR A 238 -9.23 3.43 -18.22
N GLU A 239 -10.21 4.34 -18.27
CA GLU A 239 -9.98 5.75 -18.59
C GLU A 239 -9.13 6.44 -17.52
N GLY A 240 -9.40 6.16 -16.25
CA GLY A 240 -8.61 6.66 -15.12
C GLY A 240 -7.16 6.19 -15.16
N VAL A 241 -6.89 4.90 -15.48
CA VAL A 241 -5.53 4.37 -15.65
C VAL A 241 -4.79 5.10 -16.75
N LYS A 242 -5.42 5.29 -17.92
CA LYS A 242 -4.84 6.04 -19.03
C LYS A 242 -4.50 7.48 -18.61
N ALA A 243 -5.47 8.18 -18.01
CA ALA A 243 -5.31 9.56 -17.57
C ALA A 243 -4.18 9.70 -16.53
N ALA A 244 -4.13 8.83 -15.53
CA ALA A 244 -3.12 8.84 -14.48
C ALA A 244 -1.70 8.61 -15.06
N LEU A 245 -1.52 7.62 -15.94
CA LEU A 245 -0.22 7.34 -16.56
C LEU A 245 0.23 8.49 -17.45
N GLN A 246 -0.66 9.11 -18.23
CA GLN A 246 -0.37 10.29 -19.03
C GLN A 246 0.01 11.51 -18.18
N ALA A 247 -0.58 11.64 -17.01
CA ALA A 247 -0.27 12.69 -16.06
C ALA A 247 1.10 12.51 -15.36
N GLY A 248 1.68 11.31 -15.38
CA GLY A 248 2.98 11.04 -14.77
C GLY A 248 2.92 10.21 -13.48
N VAL A 249 1.79 9.56 -13.16
CA VAL A 249 1.69 8.68 -11.99
C VAL A 249 2.63 7.48 -12.15
N ASP A 250 3.39 7.15 -11.09
CA ASP A 250 4.37 6.07 -11.09
C ASP A 250 3.78 4.73 -10.65
N THR A 251 2.71 4.74 -9.83
CA THR A 251 2.05 3.52 -9.38
C THR A 251 0.53 3.67 -9.44
N ILE A 252 -0.11 2.77 -10.18
CA ILE A 252 -1.57 2.65 -10.22
C ILE A 252 -2.01 1.73 -9.09
N GLU A 253 -2.84 2.26 -8.20
CA GLU A 253 -3.44 1.50 -7.10
C GLU A 253 -4.78 0.92 -7.56
N HIS A 254 -5.08 -0.33 -7.17
CA HIS A 254 -6.23 -1.11 -7.60
C HIS A 254 -6.13 -1.51 -9.06
N GLY A 255 -6.35 -0.59 -9.97
CA GLY A 255 -6.30 -0.81 -11.41
C GLY A 255 -7.65 -1.17 -12.00
N ALA A 256 -7.69 -1.32 -13.32
CA ALA A 256 -8.86 -1.64 -14.12
C ALA A 256 -8.41 -2.35 -15.41
N PRO A 257 -9.34 -2.88 -16.24
CA PRO A 257 -8.98 -3.57 -17.48
C PRO A 257 -8.05 -2.72 -18.36
N LEU A 258 -6.98 -3.33 -18.88
CA LEU A 258 -5.93 -2.65 -19.62
C LEU A 258 -6.13 -2.78 -21.14
N THR A 259 -5.91 -1.70 -21.88
CA THR A 259 -5.93 -1.68 -23.34
C THR A 259 -4.49 -1.72 -23.90
N PRO A 260 -4.29 -2.06 -25.18
CA PRO A 260 -2.96 -1.98 -25.81
C PRO A 260 -2.30 -0.60 -25.67
N GLU A 261 -3.08 0.47 -25.77
CA GLU A 261 -2.58 1.83 -25.57
C GLU A 261 -2.06 2.06 -24.15
N ILE A 262 -2.78 1.58 -23.13
CA ILE A 262 -2.34 1.67 -21.73
C ILE A 262 -1.07 0.84 -21.50
N MET A 263 -0.93 -0.30 -22.16
CA MET A 263 0.28 -1.11 -22.08
C MET A 263 1.51 -0.38 -22.62
N GLU A 264 1.37 0.43 -23.67
CA GLU A 264 2.46 1.31 -24.16
C GLU A 264 2.81 2.39 -23.12
N LEU A 265 1.82 2.94 -22.43
CA LEU A 265 2.06 3.89 -21.33
C LEU A 265 2.85 3.25 -20.18
N TYR A 266 2.56 2.02 -19.81
CA TYR A 266 3.34 1.27 -18.80
C TYR A 266 4.78 0.99 -19.27
N ARG A 267 5.04 0.93 -20.58
CA ARG A 267 6.39 0.85 -21.15
C ARG A 267 7.12 2.19 -21.18
N GLY A 268 6.51 3.25 -20.65
CA GLY A 268 7.10 4.58 -20.56
C GLY A 268 6.83 5.47 -21.77
N ALA A 269 5.86 5.15 -22.63
CA ALA A 269 5.54 5.95 -23.82
C ALA A 269 5.13 7.40 -23.51
N ALA A 270 4.62 7.69 -22.32
CA ALA A 270 4.30 9.06 -21.90
C ALA A 270 5.55 9.87 -21.55
N GLY A 271 6.60 9.23 -21.03
CA GLY A 271 7.85 9.90 -20.60
C GLY A 271 7.67 10.89 -19.46
N THR A 272 6.58 10.75 -18.69
CA THR A 272 6.17 11.71 -17.65
C THR A 272 6.44 11.21 -16.23
N GLN A 273 6.83 9.94 -16.05
CA GLN A 273 7.13 9.31 -14.78
C GLN A 273 8.44 9.84 -14.19
N LEU A 274 8.63 9.59 -12.89
CA LEU A 274 9.87 9.93 -12.21
C LEU A 274 11.05 9.24 -12.92
N GLU A 275 12.12 9.98 -13.17
CA GLU A 275 13.29 9.51 -13.91
C GLU A 275 13.85 8.19 -13.33
N GLY A 276 14.13 7.24 -14.22
CA GLY A 276 14.63 5.91 -13.86
C GLY A 276 13.55 4.95 -13.33
N ARG A 277 12.26 5.33 -13.33
CA ARG A 277 11.15 4.48 -12.94
C ARG A 277 10.25 4.12 -14.10
N ALA A 278 9.90 2.84 -14.19
CA ALA A 278 8.79 2.38 -15.02
C ALA A 278 7.53 2.35 -14.17
N PRO A 279 6.35 2.72 -14.70
CA PRO A 279 5.09 2.61 -14.00
C PRO A 279 4.81 1.17 -13.54
N SER A 280 4.08 1.02 -12.45
CA SER A 280 3.74 -0.27 -11.85
C SER A 280 2.29 -0.29 -11.36
N VAL A 281 1.79 -1.48 -11.01
CA VAL A 281 0.45 -1.69 -10.43
C VAL A 281 0.58 -2.20 -9.01
N THR A 282 -0.28 -1.72 -8.11
CA THR A 282 -0.51 -2.32 -6.80
C THR A 282 -1.89 -2.96 -6.78
N CYS A 283 -1.93 -4.28 -6.81
CA CYS A 283 -3.16 -5.05 -6.74
C CYS A 283 -3.67 -5.10 -5.29
N THR A 284 -4.99 -4.88 -5.10
CA THR A 284 -5.66 -4.88 -3.80
C THR A 284 -7.01 -5.58 -3.91
N ILE A 285 -7.03 -6.90 -3.88
CA ILE A 285 -8.27 -7.69 -4.02
C ILE A 285 -9.11 -7.63 -2.74
N SER A 286 -8.44 -7.55 -1.59
CA SER A 286 -9.06 -7.64 -0.26
C SER A 286 -10.24 -6.68 -0.03
N PRO A 287 -10.22 -5.39 -0.40
CA PRO A 287 -11.32 -4.47 -0.08
C PRO A 287 -12.58 -4.71 -0.91
N ALA A 288 -12.44 -5.19 -2.15
CA ALA A 288 -13.57 -5.44 -3.04
C ALA A 288 -14.21 -6.82 -2.83
N LEU A 289 -13.42 -7.81 -2.45
CA LEU A 289 -13.84 -9.21 -2.35
C LEU A 289 -15.01 -9.47 -1.38
N PRO A 290 -15.14 -8.81 -0.22
CA PRO A 290 -16.30 -8.97 0.66
C PRO A 290 -17.63 -8.60 0.00
N PHE A 291 -17.65 -7.63 -0.91
CA PHE A 291 -18.86 -7.26 -1.66
C PHE A 291 -19.27 -8.36 -2.64
N VAL A 292 -18.31 -9.11 -3.17
CA VAL A 292 -18.54 -10.24 -4.09
C VAL A 292 -19.03 -11.48 -3.33
N LEU A 293 -18.38 -11.82 -2.21
CA LEU A 293 -18.52 -13.11 -1.54
C LEU A 293 -19.56 -13.13 -0.42
N LEU A 294 -19.84 -11.98 0.19
CA LEU A 294 -20.72 -11.92 1.36
C LEU A 294 -22.09 -11.34 1.01
N ASP A 295 -23.10 -11.76 1.77
CA ASP A 295 -24.45 -11.19 1.66
C ASP A 295 -24.44 -9.71 2.08
N PRO A 296 -25.25 -8.83 1.43
CA PRO A 296 -25.38 -7.42 1.78
C PRO A 296 -25.73 -7.18 3.26
N GLU A 297 -26.50 -8.08 3.89
CA GLU A 297 -26.81 -8.01 5.32
C GLU A 297 -25.56 -8.10 6.21
N LYS A 298 -24.54 -8.87 5.81
CA LYS A 298 -23.28 -8.99 6.53
C LYS A 298 -22.33 -7.85 6.28
N THR A 299 -22.33 -7.33 5.05
CA THR A 299 -21.46 -6.21 4.65
C THR A 299 -22.04 -4.86 5.01
N HIS A 300 -23.34 -4.80 5.36
CA HIS A 300 -24.11 -3.55 5.49
C HIS A 300 -24.02 -2.68 4.24
N SER A 301 -23.80 -3.31 3.07
CA SER A 301 -23.68 -2.62 1.79
C SER A 301 -25.03 -2.42 1.13
N THR A 302 -25.13 -1.33 0.37
CA THR A 302 -26.27 -1.12 -0.56
C THR A 302 -26.12 -2.01 -1.80
N ASP A 303 -27.21 -2.21 -2.56
CA ASP A 303 -27.16 -2.91 -3.85
C ASP A 303 -26.20 -2.22 -4.83
N THR A 304 -26.12 -0.88 -4.78
CA THR A 304 -25.20 -0.09 -5.59
C THR A 304 -23.74 -0.41 -5.23
N GLN A 305 -23.41 -0.39 -3.94
CA GLN A 305 -22.04 -0.73 -3.48
C GLN A 305 -21.66 -2.16 -3.83
N LYS A 306 -22.60 -3.12 -3.72
CA LYS A 306 -22.35 -4.50 -4.13
C LYS A 306 -22.03 -4.60 -5.62
N LYS A 307 -22.83 -3.99 -6.49
CA LYS A 307 -22.60 -3.99 -7.95
C LYS A 307 -21.28 -3.31 -8.31
N ASN A 308 -20.96 -2.20 -7.67
CA ASN A 308 -19.70 -1.51 -7.86
C ASN A 308 -18.52 -2.35 -7.37
N GLY A 309 -18.65 -3.04 -6.24
CA GLY A 309 -17.66 -3.99 -5.73
C GLY A 309 -17.38 -5.13 -6.70
N ASP A 310 -18.41 -5.69 -7.34
CA ASP A 310 -18.26 -6.73 -8.37
C ASP A 310 -17.47 -6.20 -9.58
N ILE A 311 -17.78 -5.00 -10.07
CA ILE A 311 -17.11 -4.35 -11.20
C ILE A 311 -15.63 -4.10 -10.86
N VAL A 312 -15.38 -3.48 -9.72
CA VAL A 312 -14.02 -3.10 -9.27
C VAL A 312 -13.18 -4.36 -9.01
N CYS A 313 -13.72 -5.37 -8.32
CA CYS A 313 -13.00 -6.62 -8.05
C CYS A 313 -12.56 -7.32 -9.35
N SER A 314 -13.46 -7.41 -10.32
CA SER A 314 -13.15 -7.99 -11.63
C SER A 314 -12.07 -7.18 -12.36
N GLY A 315 -12.18 -5.85 -12.34
CA GLY A 315 -11.22 -4.95 -12.96
C GLY A 315 -9.81 -5.05 -12.36
N ILE A 316 -9.71 -5.15 -11.04
CA ILE A 316 -8.44 -5.35 -10.31
C ILE A 316 -7.75 -6.66 -10.75
N ILE A 317 -8.52 -7.76 -10.78
CA ILE A 317 -7.99 -9.08 -11.16
C ILE A 317 -7.54 -9.09 -12.63
N GLU A 318 -8.33 -8.54 -13.54
CA GLU A 318 -7.99 -8.43 -14.97
C GLU A 318 -6.76 -7.55 -15.17
N SER A 319 -6.68 -6.41 -14.47
CA SER A 319 -5.52 -5.51 -14.50
C SER A 319 -4.24 -6.22 -14.11
N ALA A 320 -4.26 -6.93 -12.98
CA ALA A 320 -3.09 -7.63 -12.46
C ALA A 320 -2.61 -8.73 -13.43
N ARG A 321 -3.54 -9.52 -14.00
CA ARG A 321 -3.20 -10.54 -15.01
C ARG A 321 -2.55 -9.94 -16.24
N ALA A 322 -3.20 -8.92 -16.84
CA ALA A 322 -2.70 -8.29 -18.05
C ALA A 322 -1.35 -7.60 -17.83
N ALA A 323 -1.15 -6.98 -16.67
CA ALA A 323 0.11 -6.37 -16.28
C ALA A 323 1.24 -7.41 -16.18
N LEU A 324 1.01 -8.53 -15.51
CA LEU A 324 1.99 -9.62 -15.39
C LEU A 324 2.33 -10.23 -16.75
N GLU A 325 1.33 -10.53 -17.60
CA GLU A 325 1.54 -11.06 -18.95
C GLU A 325 2.38 -10.14 -19.82
N ALA A 326 2.29 -8.83 -19.58
CA ALA A 326 3.06 -7.82 -20.29
C ALA A 326 4.41 -7.46 -19.64
N GLY A 327 4.80 -8.12 -18.55
CA GLY A 327 6.04 -7.85 -17.83
C GLY A 327 6.02 -6.54 -17.04
N VAL A 328 4.85 -5.96 -16.77
CA VAL A 328 4.69 -4.82 -15.86
C VAL A 328 4.81 -5.32 -14.42
N LYS A 329 5.53 -4.58 -13.58
CA LYS A 329 5.68 -4.93 -12.17
C LYS A 329 4.35 -4.80 -11.44
N VAL A 330 3.97 -5.85 -10.71
CA VAL A 330 2.77 -5.88 -9.87
C VAL A 330 3.19 -6.11 -8.43
N GLY A 331 2.85 -5.16 -7.57
CA GLY A 331 2.98 -5.29 -6.13
C GLY A 331 1.63 -5.61 -5.49
N LEU A 332 1.64 -5.99 -4.22
CA LEU A 332 0.43 -6.30 -3.45
C LEU A 332 0.19 -5.29 -2.33
N GLY A 333 -1.06 -4.95 -2.11
CA GLY A 333 -1.53 -4.13 -1.00
C GLY A 333 -2.88 -4.61 -0.49
N THR A 334 -3.14 -4.45 0.80
CA THR A 334 -4.39 -4.93 1.40
C THR A 334 -5.51 -3.92 1.34
N ASP A 335 -5.17 -2.63 1.23
CA ASP A 335 -6.10 -1.53 1.47
C ASP A 335 -6.82 -1.68 2.83
N SER A 336 -6.02 -2.03 3.85
CA SER A 336 -6.53 -2.20 5.21
C SER A 336 -7.12 -0.90 5.72
N SER A 337 -8.11 -0.98 6.58
CA SER A 337 -9.10 -0.03 7.03
C SER A 337 -10.44 -0.15 6.31
N CYS A 338 -10.48 -0.63 5.09
CA CYS A 338 -11.74 -0.99 4.44
C CYS A 338 -12.49 -2.04 5.26
N PRO A 339 -13.84 -2.07 5.23
CA PRO A 339 -14.62 -3.09 5.92
C PRO A 339 -14.14 -4.51 5.58
N PHE A 340 -13.99 -5.33 6.61
CA PHE A 340 -13.49 -6.72 6.57
C PHE A 340 -12.01 -6.89 6.22
N VAL A 341 -11.24 -5.80 6.07
CA VAL A 341 -9.80 -5.84 5.84
C VAL A 341 -9.07 -5.30 7.08
N THR A 342 -8.51 -6.21 7.86
CA THR A 342 -7.78 -5.85 9.08
C THR A 342 -6.31 -5.55 8.80
N GLN A 343 -5.62 -5.04 9.83
CA GLN A 343 -4.18 -4.79 9.73
C GLN A 343 -3.33 -6.08 9.72
N TYR A 344 -3.94 -7.25 9.81
CA TYR A 344 -3.28 -8.58 9.78
C TYR A 344 -3.43 -9.31 8.44
N ASP A 345 -4.08 -8.73 7.44
CA ASP A 345 -4.61 -9.48 6.30
C ASP A 345 -3.65 -9.60 5.09
N MET A 346 -2.38 -9.17 5.20
CA MET A 346 -1.44 -9.27 4.07
C MET A 346 -1.27 -10.70 3.56
N TRP A 347 -1.23 -11.70 4.42
CA TRP A 347 -1.17 -13.10 4.03
C TRP A 347 -2.41 -13.56 3.23
N ARG A 348 -3.58 -12.95 3.50
CA ARG A 348 -4.81 -13.21 2.72
C ARG A 348 -4.70 -12.61 1.33
N GLU A 349 -4.19 -11.39 1.21
CA GLU A 349 -3.98 -10.76 -0.09
C GLU A 349 -3.07 -11.61 -0.97
N VAL A 350 -1.95 -12.14 -0.43
CA VAL A 350 -1.09 -13.10 -1.12
C VAL A 350 -1.87 -14.36 -1.57
N ALA A 351 -2.72 -14.90 -0.69
CA ALA A 351 -3.54 -16.07 -1.01
C ALA A 351 -4.63 -15.76 -2.05
N TYR A 352 -5.26 -14.59 -2.00
CA TYR A 352 -6.24 -14.14 -2.98
C TYR A 352 -5.60 -13.90 -4.34
N PHE A 353 -4.43 -13.28 -4.36
CA PHE A 353 -3.70 -13.05 -5.58
C PHE A 353 -3.35 -14.38 -6.28
N ALA A 354 -2.79 -15.34 -5.55
CA ALA A 354 -2.53 -16.68 -6.09
C ALA A 354 -3.80 -17.37 -6.61
N LYS A 355 -4.91 -17.23 -5.90
CA LYS A 355 -6.19 -17.90 -6.26
C LYS A 355 -6.88 -17.23 -7.45
N TYR A 356 -6.98 -15.90 -7.46
CA TYR A 356 -7.82 -15.18 -8.41
C TYR A 356 -7.05 -14.65 -9.62
N VAL A 357 -5.80 -14.26 -9.46
CA VAL A 357 -4.93 -13.85 -10.57
C VAL A 357 -4.32 -15.07 -11.25
N GLY A 358 -4.08 -16.16 -10.51
CA GLY A 358 -3.64 -17.42 -11.08
C GLY A 358 -2.13 -17.56 -11.21
N VAL A 359 -1.36 -16.83 -10.39
CA VAL A 359 0.10 -16.96 -10.31
C VAL A 359 0.51 -17.90 -9.17
N ASP A 360 1.68 -18.51 -9.29
CA ASP A 360 2.27 -19.27 -8.19
C ASP A 360 2.59 -18.32 -7.02
N ARG A 361 2.33 -18.78 -5.79
CA ARG A 361 2.65 -18.04 -4.55
C ARG A 361 4.11 -17.61 -4.48
N LYS A 362 5.01 -18.34 -5.11
CA LYS A 362 6.44 -18.05 -5.19
C LYS A 362 6.76 -16.76 -5.95
N SER A 363 5.86 -16.33 -6.83
CA SER A 363 6.02 -15.11 -7.64
C SER A 363 5.57 -13.83 -6.93
N VAL A 364 5.16 -13.90 -5.67
CA VAL A 364 4.44 -12.82 -4.96
C VAL A 364 5.22 -12.25 -3.78
N VAL A 365 6.38 -12.77 -3.47
CA VAL A 365 7.20 -12.35 -2.30
C VAL A 365 8.37 -11.49 -2.70
#